data_963c8e235a9df4e11626ab4050db2c15
#
_entry.id   963c8e235a9df4e11626ab4050db2c15
#
_cell.length_a   1.000
_cell.length_b   1.000
_cell.length_c   1.000
_cell.angle_alpha   90.00
_cell.angle_beta   90.00
_cell.angle_gamma   90.00
#
_symmetry.space_group_name_H-M   'P 1'
#
loop_
_entity.id
_entity.type
_entity.pdbx_description
1 polymer ?
#
loop_
_entity_poly.entity_id
_entity_poly.type
_entity_poly.pdbx_seq_one_letter_code
_entity_poly.pdbx_strand_id
1 'polypeptide(L)'
;TMVTLTAAFLIAASAIVYKMAEANIRQNAYFLYETAAGAAQTAVEVRISEVRKDLIRSADQPSAFRALNNFNRVIGMLEQDPNTYLQHHFVTSNPSKGLESEKLTDPGDGSYYSQIHSTYHPTFKKARALGNYRNLYLFNEEGLMVYSVVKEADFITSFASGANAKTGLGQVFAAAMKAQPSQVVTADFAAYGPSGEDAGAFLGVPVFKKGQDTPFGVLAVQLSANQLAATLGENLDAGYQNIFLVSADGAARTPSVQDGLFAAGDALGGAAHIAAAAEGTDGLHETITATSGKEAIAVVRRVGAEGFDWSLVLETERDIAMAPVYEIHRTVLMVIAAAVAGAILISWFAADRITKPLVALSAATNALADGDYVSEIRGKKRGDELGDLARAMTSFRDKLKAADDAKAREGEAARKTAEVVDRMSDALAELERGNLACEIHEPFTSRYEALRENFNRGLANLRRSMGDVVDSARNVGRYADEQKASAADMAGRTESQASTLEETATAIQDLTKGVRNTADSAAKVDQTMQGTREEAERSNGIVTSAVQAMDEIQTASNEISQIINMIDDIAFQTNLVALNAGVEAARAGSAGC
;
A
#
# COMPACT_ATOMS: atom_id res chain seq x y z
N THR A 1 12.15 39.87 -5.29
CA THR A 1 10.78 39.61 -5.78
C THR A 1 10.67 38.30 -6.59
N MET A 2 11.55 38.05 -7.59
CA MET A 2 11.48 36.83 -8.41
C MET A 2 11.76 35.56 -7.59
N VAL A 3 12.77 35.58 -6.70
CA VAL A 3 13.11 34.45 -5.82
C VAL A 3 12.02 34.14 -4.80
N THR A 4 11.41 35.19 -4.24
CA THR A 4 10.28 35.02 -3.30
C THR A 4 9.05 34.43 -3.99
N LEU A 5 8.79 34.80 -5.24
CA LEU A 5 7.66 34.27 -6.03
C LEU A 5 7.88 32.81 -6.44
N THR A 6 9.09 32.45 -6.88
CA THR A 6 9.44 31.05 -7.23
C THR A 6 9.46 30.15 -6.00
N ALA A 7 9.98 30.63 -4.85
CA ALA A 7 9.93 29.87 -3.60
C ALA A 7 8.48 29.66 -3.13
N ALA A 8 7.63 30.69 -3.18
CA ALA A 8 6.23 30.57 -2.81
C ALA A 8 5.47 29.59 -3.72
N PHE A 9 5.73 29.62 -5.03
CA PHE A 9 5.15 28.69 -5.99
C PHE A 9 5.58 27.24 -5.73
N LEU A 10 6.87 27.00 -5.47
CA LEU A 10 7.40 25.68 -5.13
C LEU A 10 6.80 25.14 -3.83
N ILE A 11 6.67 25.98 -2.81
CA ILE A 11 6.04 25.60 -1.53
C ILE A 11 4.57 25.24 -1.75
N ALA A 12 3.83 26.05 -2.51
CA ALA A 12 2.42 25.81 -2.79
C ALA A 12 2.22 24.51 -3.62
N ALA A 13 3.01 24.33 -4.67
CA ALA A 13 2.98 23.10 -5.48
C ALA A 13 3.32 21.86 -4.67
N SER A 14 4.35 21.94 -3.83
CA SER A 14 4.76 20.83 -2.96
C SER A 14 3.70 20.51 -1.90
N ALA A 15 3.02 21.52 -1.36
CA ALA A 15 1.92 21.32 -0.42
C ALA A 15 0.71 20.62 -1.07
N ILE A 16 0.41 20.93 -2.33
CA ILE A 16 -0.64 20.25 -3.09
C ILE A 16 -0.26 18.79 -3.36
N VAL A 17 0.96 18.55 -3.85
CA VAL A 17 1.46 17.18 -4.11
C VAL A 17 1.46 16.34 -2.82
N TYR A 18 1.89 16.94 -1.71
CA TYR A 18 1.88 16.28 -0.40
C TYR A 18 0.46 15.89 0.03
N LYS A 19 -0.50 16.83 -0.04
CA LYS A 19 -1.90 16.54 0.29
C LYS A 19 -2.53 15.46 -0.58
N MET A 20 -2.22 15.46 -1.88
CA MET A 20 -2.69 14.42 -2.79
C MET A 20 -2.07 13.06 -2.47
N ALA A 21 -0.76 13.02 -2.17
CA ALA A 21 -0.07 11.80 -1.80
C ALA A 21 -0.59 11.25 -0.46
N GLU A 22 -0.78 12.12 0.55
CA GLU A 22 -1.36 11.76 1.85
C GLU A 22 -2.75 11.14 1.68
N ALA A 23 -3.63 11.78 0.90
CA ALA A 23 -4.98 11.28 0.65
C ALA A 23 -4.97 9.91 -0.04
N ASN A 24 -4.13 9.72 -1.06
CA ASN A 24 -3.99 8.44 -1.77
C ASN A 24 -3.44 7.33 -0.86
N ILE A 25 -2.40 7.61 -0.08
CA ILE A 25 -1.80 6.61 0.81
C ILE A 25 -2.81 6.22 1.89
N ARG A 26 -3.51 7.20 2.47
CA ARG A 26 -4.56 6.95 3.46
C ARG A 26 -5.67 6.06 2.87
N GLN A 27 -6.16 6.39 1.69
CA GLN A 27 -7.21 5.61 1.03
C GLN A 27 -6.74 4.17 0.72
N ASN A 28 -5.51 4.01 0.24
CA ASN A 28 -4.94 2.68 -0.03
C ASN A 28 -4.72 1.88 1.25
N ALA A 29 -4.26 2.51 2.33
CA ALA A 29 -4.10 1.85 3.62
C ALA A 29 -5.47 1.39 4.17
N TYR A 30 -6.49 2.22 4.10
CA TYR A 30 -7.85 1.86 4.55
C TYR A 30 -8.42 0.70 3.73
N PHE A 31 -8.28 0.75 2.41
CA PHE A 31 -8.70 -0.35 1.54
C PHE A 31 -7.98 -1.66 1.88
N LEU A 32 -6.68 -1.61 2.18
CA LEU A 32 -5.91 -2.78 2.57
C LEU A 32 -6.42 -3.37 3.89
N TYR A 33 -6.67 -2.54 4.91
CA TYR A 33 -7.15 -3.00 6.22
C TYR A 33 -8.59 -3.51 6.15
N GLU A 34 -9.46 -2.85 5.39
CA GLU A 34 -10.81 -3.36 5.14
C GLU A 34 -10.80 -4.71 4.43
N THR A 35 -9.91 -4.88 3.45
CA THR A 35 -9.73 -6.15 2.73
C THR A 35 -9.21 -7.24 3.65
N ALA A 36 -8.20 -6.93 4.50
CA ALA A 36 -7.65 -7.87 5.47
C ALA A 36 -8.69 -8.29 6.50
N ALA A 37 -9.44 -7.34 7.07
CA ALA A 37 -10.52 -7.62 8.01
C ALA A 37 -11.63 -8.46 7.36
N GLY A 38 -12.01 -8.16 6.11
CA GLY A 38 -12.99 -8.94 5.35
C GLY A 38 -12.54 -10.38 5.06
N ALA A 39 -11.27 -10.56 4.74
CA ALA A 39 -10.69 -11.91 4.55
C ALA A 39 -10.69 -12.71 5.86
N ALA A 40 -10.30 -12.08 6.97
CA ALA A 40 -10.30 -12.71 8.29
C ALA A 40 -11.74 -13.02 8.77
N GLN A 41 -12.69 -12.12 8.56
CA GLN A 41 -14.11 -12.35 8.79
C GLN A 41 -14.60 -13.61 8.05
N THR A 42 -14.34 -13.68 6.76
CA THR A 42 -14.72 -14.83 5.91
C THR A 42 -14.08 -16.13 6.40
N ALA A 43 -12.81 -16.07 6.82
CA ALA A 43 -12.11 -17.25 7.35
C ALA A 43 -12.80 -17.81 8.62
N VAL A 44 -13.23 -16.94 9.54
CA VAL A 44 -13.99 -17.36 10.73
C VAL A 44 -15.35 -17.95 10.35
N GLU A 45 -16.11 -17.29 9.46
CA GLU A 45 -17.42 -17.76 9.01
C GLU A 45 -17.35 -19.13 8.34
N VAL A 46 -16.38 -19.31 7.43
CA VAL A 46 -16.11 -20.59 6.80
C VAL A 46 -15.75 -21.64 7.84
N ARG A 47 -14.86 -21.29 8.77
CA ARG A 47 -14.40 -22.20 9.83
C ARG A 47 -15.57 -22.71 10.68
N ILE A 48 -16.44 -21.82 11.16
CA ILE A 48 -17.62 -22.21 11.97
C ILE A 48 -18.59 -23.03 11.15
N SER A 49 -18.84 -22.65 9.88
CA SER A 49 -19.68 -23.42 8.98
C SER A 49 -19.15 -24.84 8.74
N GLU A 50 -17.85 -25.03 8.58
CA GLU A 50 -17.21 -26.33 8.45
C GLU A 50 -17.38 -27.18 9.70
N VAL A 51 -17.11 -26.61 10.89
CA VAL A 51 -17.31 -27.29 12.18
C VAL A 51 -18.75 -27.78 12.32
N ARG A 52 -19.74 -26.94 12.01
CA ARG A 52 -21.16 -27.30 12.06
C ARG A 52 -21.50 -28.44 11.11
N LYS A 53 -21.04 -28.38 9.85
CA LYS A 53 -21.25 -29.43 8.84
C LYS A 53 -20.61 -30.76 9.25
N ASP A 54 -19.41 -30.68 9.81
CA ASP A 54 -18.68 -31.89 10.26
C ASP A 54 -19.35 -32.55 11.47
N LEU A 55 -19.85 -31.76 12.42
CA LEU A 55 -20.61 -32.27 13.55
C LEU A 55 -21.88 -32.99 13.09
N ILE A 56 -22.69 -32.34 12.24
CA ILE A 56 -23.92 -32.95 11.68
C ILE A 56 -23.58 -34.26 10.99
N ARG A 57 -22.62 -34.23 10.07
CA ARG A 57 -22.17 -35.43 9.33
C ARG A 57 -21.70 -36.55 10.26
N SER A 58 -20.96 -36.19 11.31
CA SER A 58 -20.42 -37.17 12.29
C SER A 58 -21.52 -37.78 13.14
N ALA A 59 -22.51 -37.00 13.57
CA ALA A 59 -23.61 -37.49 14.38
C ALA A 59 -24.59 -38.38 13.60
N ASP A 60 -24.81 -38.08 12.31
CA ASP A 60 -25.68 -38.85 11.42
C ASP A 60 -25.06 -40.20 11.01
N GLN A 61 -23.75 -40.39 11.22
CA GLN A 61 -23.11 -41.68 10.93
C GLN A 61 -23.50 -42.77 11.95
N PRO A 62 -23.79 -43.99 11.50
CA PRO A 62 -24.07 -45.10 12.40
C PRO A 62 -22.93 -45.44 13.38
N SER A 63 -21.72 -44.97 13.07
CA SER A 63 -20.53 -45.15 13.92
C SER A 63 -20.62 -44.36 15.23
N ALA A 64 -21.17 -43.12 15.21
CA ALA A 64 -21.33 -42.29 16.40
C ALA A 64 -22.30 -42.93 17.38
N PHE A 65 -23.48 -43.34 16.91
CA PHE A 65 -24.45 -44.06 17.73
C PHE A 65 -23.84 -45.37 18.29
N ARG A 66 -23.15 -46.16 17.46
CA ARG A 66 -22.53 -47.42 17.90
C ARG A 66 -21.44 -47.19 18.97
N ALA A 67 -20.60 -46.18 18.79
CA ALA A 67 -19.58 -45.83 19.75
C ALA A 67 -20.22 -45.42 21.09
N LEU A 68 -21.18 -44.49 21.04
CA LEU A 68 -21.89 -44.02 22.23
C LEU A 68 -22.59 -45.17 22.98
N ASN A 69 -23.33 -46.03 22.25
CA ASN A 69 -23.99 -47.20 22.83
C ASN A 69 -23.00 -48.20 23.45
N ASN A 70 -21.86 -48.44 22.79
CA ASN A 70 -20.84 -49.35 23.32
C ASN A 70 -20.17 -48.78 24.59
N PHE A 71 -19.78 -47.50 24.58
CA PHE A 71 -19.23 -46.84 25.76
C PHE A 71 -20.23 -46.87 26.94
N ASN A 72 -21.48 -46.52 26.69
CA ASN A 72 -22.52 -46.52 27.71
C ASN A 72 -22.71 -47.91 28.31
N ARG A 73 -22.74 -48.98 27.48
CA ARG A 73 -22.87 -50.35 27.91
C ARG A 73 -21.70 -50.83 28.80
N VAL A 74 -20.45 -50.54 28.37
CA VAL A 74 -19.27 -51.05 29.09
C VAL A 74 -19.02 -50.27 30.39
N ILE A 75 -19.43 -49.00 30.49
CA ILE A 75 -19.43 -48.25 31.75
C ILE A 75 -20.35 -48.90 32.76
N GLY A 76 -21.55 -49.33 32.35
CA GLY A 76 -22.48 -50.06 33.24
C GLY A 76 -22.01 -51.47 33.64
N MET A 77 -20.95 -52.02 33.02
CA MET A 77 -20.36 -53.31 33.37
C MET A 77 -19.19 -53.19 34.37
N LEU A 78 -18.76 -51.97 34.72
CA LEU A 78 -17.71 -51.78 35.71
C LEU A 78 -18.23 -52.12 37.11
N GLU A 79 -17.46 -52.95 37.84
CA GLU A 79 -17.81 -53.35 39.22
C GLU A 79 -17.54 -52.23 40.24
N GLN A 80 -16.66 -51.29 39.89
CA GLN A 80 -16.27 -50.14 40.70
C GLN A 80 -17.01 -48.88 40.20
N ASP A 81 -16.99 -47.82 41.00
CA ASP A 81 -17.50 -46.53 40.56
C ASP A 81 -16.80 -46.07 39.28
N PRO A 82 -17.52 -45.90 38.15
CA PRO A 82 -16.93 -45.61 36.85
C PRO A 82 -16.06 -44.36 36.85
N ASN A 83 -16.48 -43.31 37.58
CA ASN A 83 -15.72 -42.08 37.65
C ASN A 83 -14.36 -42.30 38.29
N THR A 84 -14.34 -42.89 39.53
CA THR A 84 -13.11 -43.16 40.27
C THR A 84 -12.16 -44.07 39.48
N TYR A 85 -12.70 -45.15 38.89
CA TYR A 85 -11.89 -46.14 38.18
C TYR A 85 -11.28 -45.55 36.89
N LEU A 86 -12.09 -44.95 36.02
CA LEU A 86 -11.62 -44.48 34.74
C LEU A 86 -10.81 -43.17 34.85
N GLN A 87 -11.13 -42.31 35.82
CA GLN A 87 -10.28 -41.16 36.16
C GLN A 87 -8.87 -41.60 36.56
N HIS A 88 -8.77 -42.65 37.38
CA HIS A 88 -7.48 -43.17 37.78
C HIS A 88 -6.67 -43.65 36.57
N HIS A 89 -7.24 -44.48 35.70
CA HIS A 89 -6.51 -45.11 34.59
C HIS A 89 -6.25 -44.19 33.43
N PHE A 90 -7.19 -43.31 33.06
CA PHE A 90 -7.09 -42.47 31.86
C PHE A 90 -6.61 -41.05 32.12
N VAL A 91 -6.73 -40.53 33.37
CA VAL A 91 -6.32 -39.16 33.72
C VAL A 91 -5.12 -39.18 34.66
N THR A 92 -5.27 -39.79 35.86
CA THR A 92 -4.25 -39.71 36.92
C THR A 92 -2.99 -40.49 36.54
N SER A 93 -3.13 -41.72 36.09
CA SER A 93 -2.04 -42.62 35.70
C SER A 93 -1.59 -42.45 34.24
N ASN A 94 -2.24 -41.57 33.47
CA ASN A 94 -1.81 -41.27 32.11
C ASN A 94 -0.43 -40.60 32.14
N PRO A 95 0.58 -41.16 31.44
CA PRO A 95 1.93 -40.61 31.42
C PRO A 95 1.99 -39.24 30.71
N SER A 96 1.02 -38.98 29.81
CA SER A 96 0.89 -37.73 29.08
C SER A 96 -0.18 -36.86 29.71
N LYS A 97 0.03 -35.53 29.76
CA LYS A 97 -0.91 -34.58 30.36
C LYS A 97 -1.38 -33.53 29.32
N GLY A 98 -2.43 -32.80 29.64
CA GLY A 98 -3.02 -31.78 28.76
C GLY A 98 -3.41 -32.38 27.41
N LEU A 99 -3.13 -31.67 26.33
CA LEU A 99 -3.45 -32.12 24.95
C LEU A 99 -2.77 -33.45 24.60
N GLU A 100 -1.59 -33.72 25.14
CA GLU A 100 -0.84 -34.95 24.92
C GLU A 100 -1.52 -36.21 25.52
N SER A 101 -2.49 -36.02 26.46
CA SER A 101 -3.24 -37.14 27.05
C SER A 101 -4.01 -37.97 26.04
N GLU A 102 -4.26 -37.43 24.83
CA GLU A 102 -4.83 -38.15 23.68
C GLU A 102 -3.94 -39.28 23.13
N LYS A 103 -2.69 -39.36 23.52
CA LYS A 103 -1.78 -40.44 23.11
C LYS A 103 -2.11 -41.77 23.77
N LEU A 104 -2.79 -41.75 24.90
CA LEU A 104 -3.17 -42.96 25.60
C LEU A 104 -4.34 -43.64 24.90
N THR A 105 -4.07 -44.77 24.28
CA THR A 105 -5.09 -45.59 23.57
C THR A 105 -5.62 -46.68 24.48
N ASP A 106 -4.76 -47.36 25.25
CA ASP A 106 -5.08 -48.42 26.19
C ASP A 106 -4.19 -48.29 27.44
N PRO A 107 -4.75 -48.12 28.65
CA PRO A 107 -3.98 -48.06 29.88
C PRO A 107 -3.48 -49.44 30.34
N GLY A 108 -3.90 -50.54 29.72
CA GLY A 108 -3.49 -51.90 30.09
C GLY A 108 -4.20 -52.46 31.31
N ASP A 109 -5.34 -51.91 31.71
CA ASP A 109 -6.12 -52.33 32.88
C ASP A 109 -7.01 -53.57 32.64
N GLY A 110 -7.08 -54.04 31.39
CA GLY A 110 -7.85 -55.20 30.97
C GLY A 110 -9.37 -55.02 30.98
N SER A 111 -9.88 -53.79 31.24
CA SER A 111 -11.31 -53.50 31.27
C SER A 111 -11.95 -53.56 29.87
N TYR A 112 -13.24 -53.90 29.83
CA TYR A 112 -14.01 -53.78 28.59
C TYR A 112 -14.07 -52.35 28.08
N TYR A 113 -14.02 -51.36 28.98
CA TYR A 113 -13.98 -49.95 28.58
C TYR A 113 -12.70 -49.65 27.75
N SER A 114 -11.54 -50.10 28.23
CA SER A 114 -10.26 -49.88 27.52
C SER A 114 -10.22 -50.60 26.16
N GLN A 115 -10.85 -51.76 26.01
CA GLN A 115 -10.99 -52.44 24.72
C GLN A 115 -11.87 -51.64 23.74
N ILE A 116 -13.01 -51.12 24.20
CA ILE A 116 -13.87 -50.26 23.36
C ILE A 116 -13.17 -48.95 23.08
N HIS A 117 -12.48 -48.34 24.03
CA HIS A 117 -11.70 -47.14 23.85
C HIS A 117 -10.64 -47.32 22.77
N SER A 118 -9.82 -48.38 22.82
CA SER A 118 -8.78 -48.63 21.81
C SER A 118 -9.35 -48.86 20.41
N THR A 119 -10.60 -49.33 20.32
CA THR A 119 -11.29 -49.49 19.01
C THR A 119 -11.70 -48.17 18.40
N TYR A 120 -12.28 -47.24 19.15
CA TYR A 120 -12.88 -46.00 18.62
C TYR A 120 -11.93 -44.81 18.72
N HIS A 121 -11.02 -44.78 19.69
CA HIS A 121 -10.14 -43.65 19.95
C HIS A 121 -9.31 -43.20 18.75
N PRO A 122 -8.69 -44.07 17.91
CA PRO A 122 -7.95 -43.66 16.75
C PRO A 122 -8.81 -42.86 15.72
N THR A 123 -10.08 -43.22 15.59
CA THR A 123 -11.03 -42.55 14.68
C THR A 123 -11.38 -41.15 15.22
N PHE A 124 -11.76 -41.03 16.49
CA PHE A 124 -12.11 -39.75 17.09
C PHE A 124 -10.90 -38.83 17.24
N LYS A 125 -9.73 -39.36 17.55
CA LYS A 125 -8.46 -38.61 17.55
C LYS A 125 -8.17 -38.02 16.18
N LYS A 126 -8.34 -38.84 15.11
CA LYS A 126 -8.17 -38.35 13.73
C LYS A 126 -9.22 -37.28 13.38
N ALA A 127 -10.48 -37.45 13.77
CA ALA A 127 -11.54 -36.45 13.56
C ALA A 127 -11.23 -35.13 14.28
N ARG A 128 -10.76 -35.19 15.55
CA ARG A 128 -10.30 -34.04 16.30
C ARG A 128 -9.17 -33.29 15.57
N ALA A 129 -8.15 -34.04 15.12
CA ALA A 129 -6.99 -33.45 14.45
C ALA A 129 -7.36 -32.82 13.10
N LEU A 130 -8.16 -33.49 12.27
CA LEU A 130 -8.63 -32.97 10.97
C LEU A 130 -9.56 -31.77 11.14
N GLY A 131 -10.44 -31.83 12.13
CA GLY A 131 -11.33 -30.72 12.47
C GLY A 131 -10.64 -29.59 13.25
N ASN A 132 -9.35 -29.71 13.57
CA ASN A 132 -8.63 -28.75 14.41
C ASN A 132 -9.43 -28.33 15.66
N TYR A 133 -10.03 -29.33 16.34
CA TYR A 133 -10.75 -29.11 17.60
C TYR A 133 -9.78 -29.23 18.76
N ARG A 134 -10.01 -28.46 19.84
CA ARG A 134 -9.26 -28.66 21.08
C ARG A 134 -9.59 -30.02 21.71
N ASN A 135 -10.91 -30.38 21.73
CA ASN A 135 -11.37 -31.66 22.21
C ASN A 135 -12.65 -32.10 21.48
N LEU A 136 -13.01 -33.38 21.63
CA LEU A 136 -14.26 -33.97 21.13
C LEU A 136 -14.81 -34.87 22.23
N TYR A 137 -16.12 -34.78 22.48
CA TYR A 137 -16.83 -35.42 23.58
C TYR A 137 -18.04 -36.24 23.13
N LEU A 138 -18.33 -37.31 23.83
CA LEU A 138 -19.58 -38.03 23.73
C LEU A 138 -20.28 -38.08 25.11
N PHE A 139 -21.55 -37.75 25.11
CA PHE A 139 -22.42 -37.79 26.30
C PHE A 139 -23.56 -38.78 26.10
N ASN A 140 -23.91 -39.55 27.10
CA ASN A 140 -25.12 -40.37 27.09
C ASN A 140 -26.37 -39.49 27.41
N GLU A 141 -27.54 -40.12 27.36
CA GLU A 141 -28.82 -39.45 27.60
C GLU A 141 -28.95 -38.91 29.06
N GLU A 142 -28.21 -39.48 30.01
CA GLU A 142 -28.21 -39.07 31.40
C GLU A 142 -27.23 -37.91 31.66
N GLY A 143 -26.44 -37.50 30.67
CA GLY A 143 -25.47 -36.42 30.73
C GLY A 143 -24.12 -36.83 31.31
N LEU A 144 -23.83 -38.13 31.40
CA LEU A 144 -22.51 -38.60 31.72
C LEU A 144 -21.62 -38.45 30.48
N MET A 145 -20.46 -37.80 30.58
CA MET A 145 -19.42 -37.85 29.57
C MET A 145 -18.86 -39.24 29.49
N VAL A 146 -19.22 -40.00 28.48
CA VAL A 146 -18.77 -41.40 28.32
C VAL A 146 -17.47 -41.53 27.55
N TYR A 147 -17.05 -40.47 26.85
CA TYR A 147 -15.81 -40.43 26.09
C TYR A 147 -15.33 -39.00 25.85
N SER A 148 -14.03 -38.82 25.86
CA SER A 148 -13.34 -37.59 25.46
C SER A 148 -12.04 -37.97 24.73
N VAL A 149 -11.62 -37.21 23.71
CA VAL A 149 -10.34 -37.44 23.04
C VAL A 149 -9.19 -37.04 23.95
N VAL A 150 -9.22 -35.81 24.45
CA VAL A 150 -8.28 -35.31 25.45
C VAL A 150 -8.86 -35.60 26.83
N LYS A 151 -8.14 -36.35 27.66
CA LYS A 151 -8.60 -36.77 28.99
C LYS A 151 -8.17 -35.75 30.03
N GLU A 152 -9.12 -34.90 30.41
CA GLU A 152 -8.94 -33.85 31.41
C GLU A 152 -9.72 -34.17 32.70
N ALA A 153 -9.73 -33.28 33.67
CA ALA A 153 -10.35 -33.50 34.97
C ALA A 153 -11.87 -33.75 34.93
N ASP A 154 -12.53 -33.36 33.85
CA ASP A 154 -13.95 -33.54 33.56
C ASP A 154 -14.31 -34.92 32.98
N PHE A 155 -13.31 -35.75 32.64
CA PHE A 155 -13.51 -37.04 32.01
C PHE A 155 -14.38 -37.94 32.90
N ILE A 156 -15.42 -38.60 32.33
CA ILE A 156 -16.38 -39.48 33.06
C ILE A 156 -17.10 -38.74 34.20
N THR A 157 -17.44 -37.47 34.02
CA THR A 157 -18.25 -36.71 34.99
C THR A 157 -19.62 -36.39 34.40
N SER A 158 -20.59 -36.04 35.25
CA SER A 158 -21.93 -35.63 34.82
C SER A 158 -21.96 -34.18 34.43
N PHE A 159 -22.66 -33.89 33.29
CA PHE A 159 -22.96 -32.57 32.78
C PHE A 159 -24.47 -32.22 32.85
N ALA A 160 -25.30 -33.16 33.31
CA ALA A 160 -26.71 -32.89 33.61
C ALA A 160 -26.92 -32.19 34.95
N SER A 161 -25.94 -32.30 35.86
CA SER A 161 -26.04 -31.77 37.23
C SER A 161 -24.67 -31.33 37.77
N GLY A 162 -24.68 -30.64 38.90
CA GLY A 162 -23.46 -30.19 39.58
C GLY A 162 -22.77 -29.00 38.93
N ALA A 163 -21.46 -28.86 39.14
CA ALA A 163 -20.69 -27.71 38.64
C ALA A 163 -20.58 -27.70 37.12
N ASN A 164 -20.41 -28.86 36.50
CA ASN A 164 -20.23 -28.97 35.05
C ASN A 164 -21.51 -28.60 34.26
N ALA A 165 -22.70 -28.75 34.83
CA ALA A 165 -23.95 -28.33 34.17
C ALA A 165 -24.02 -26.81 33.90
N LYS A 166 -23.25 -26.01 34.66
CA LYS A 166 -23.21 -24.54 34.50
C LYS A 166 -22.15 -24.08 33.50
N THR A 167 -21.26 -24.97 33.07
CA THR A 167 -20.23 -24.66 32.05
C THR A 167 -20.86 -24.53 30.67
N GLY A 168 -20.15 -23.89 29.71
CA GLY A 168 -20.58 -23.83 28.33
C GLY A 168 -20.84 -25.22 27.73
N LEU A 169 -20.01 -26.22 28.05
CA LEU A 169 -20.21 -27.60 27.59
C LEU A 169 -21.47 -28.24 28.21
N GLY A 170 -21.78 -27.96 29.48
CA GLY A 170 -23.02 -28.41 30.14
C GLY A 170 -24.28 -27.76 29.52
N GLN A 171 -24.20 -26.47 29.19
CA GLN A 171 -25.28 -25.77 28.50
C GLN A 171 -25.53 -26.36 27.10
N VAL A 172 -24.45 -26.65 26.35
CA VAL A 172 -24.54 -27.32 25.03
C VAL A 172 -25.15 -28.70 25.18
N PHE A 173 -24.75 -29.51 26.14
CA PHE A 173 -25.38 -30.79 26.39
C PHE A 173 -26.90 -30.64 26.64
N ALA A 174 -27.30 -29.79 27.58
CA ALA A 174 -28.71 -29.60 27.95
C ALA A 174 -29.56 -29.06 26.80
N ALA A 175 -29.00 -28.21 25.93
CA ALA A 175 -29.67 -27.68 24.74
C ALA A 175 -29.77 -28.75 23.64
N ALA A 176 -28.68 -29.51 23.39
CA ALA A 176 -28.65 -30.57 22.37
C ALA A 176 -29.63 -31.71 22.68
N MET A 177 -29.84 -32.06 23.93
CA MET A 177 -30.84 -33.05 24.33
C MET A 177 -32.30 -32.64 24.07
N LYS A 178 -32.54 -31.37 23.73
CA LYS A 178 -33.84 -30.80 23.32
C LYS A 178 -33.90 -30.43 21.84
N ALA A 179 -32.78 -30.55 21.14
CA ALA A 179 -32.65 -30.11 19.76
C ALA A 179 -33.24 -31.14 18.77
N GLN A 180 -33.61 -30.66 17.61
CA GLN A 180 -34.04 -31.51 16.51
C GLN A 180 -32.82 -32.22 15.83
N PRO A 181 -33.07 -33.31 15.06
CA PRO A 181 -32.00 -33.93 14.28
C PRO A 181 -31.22 -32.89 13.44
N SER A 182 -29.90 -33.01 13.40
CA SER A 182 -28.99 -32.12 12.65
C SER A 182 -28.97 -30.65 13.13
N GLN A 183 -29.64 -30.32 14.22
CA GLN A 183 -29.59 -28.99 14.82
C GLN A 183 -28.33 -28.87 15.71
N VAL A 184 -27.42 -27.97 15.33
CA VAL A 184 -26.22 -27.66 16.12
C VAL A 184 -26.56 -26.56 17.14
N VAL A 185 -26.22 -26.80 18.39
CA VAL A 185 -26.30 -25.83 19.49
C VAL A 185 -24.92 -25.36 19.89
N THR A 186 -24.80 -24.13 20.38
CA THR A 186 -23.52 -23.49 20.66
C THR A 186 -23.47 -22.89 22.05
N ALA A 187 -22.29 -22.78 22.62
CA ALA A 187 -21.96 -21.92 23.75
C ALA A 187 -20.69 -21.14 23.43
N ASP A 188 -20.73 -19.86 23.70
CA ASP A 188 -19.66 -18.91 23.35
C ASP A 188 -18.39 -19.13 24.21
N PHE A 189 -17.27 -18.53 23.78
CA PHE A 189 -16.02 -18.61 24.51
C PHE A 189 -16.15 -18.11 25.95
N ALA A 190 -15.76 -18.97 26.85
CA ALA A 190 -15.69 -18.69 28.29
C ALA A 190 -14.55 -19.50 28.90
N ALA A 191 -14.11 -19.09 30.08
CA ALA A 191 -13.15 -19.85 30.87
C ALA A 191 -13.70 -21.26 31.14
N TYR A 192 -12.88 -22.28 30.89
CA TYR A 192 -13.22 -23.68 31.11
C TYR A 192 -12.12 -24.37 31.91
N GLY A 193 -12.36 -24.56 33.19
CA GLY A 193 -11.35 -25.05 34.13
C GLY A 193 -10.56 -26.27 33.68
N PRO A 194 -11.17 -27.33 33.11
CA PRO A 194 -10.44 -28.47 32.58
C PRO A 194 -9.41 -28.13 31.51
N SER A 195 -9.65 -27.08 30.75
CA SER A 195 -8.74 -26.60 29.68
C SER A 195 -7.66 -25.63 30.17
N GLY A 196 -7.61 -25.33 31.46
CA GLY A 196 -6.67 -24.37 32.03
C GLY A 196 -7.02 -22.92 31.63
N GLU A 197 -6.02 -22.20 31.15
CA GLU A 197 -6.18 -20.78 30.74
C GLU A 197 -6.81 -20.60 29.35
N ASP A 198 -6.96 -21.68 28.57
CA ASP A 198 -7.52 -21.60 27.20
C ASP A 198 -9.06 -21.57 27.27
N ALA A 199 -9.65 -20.43 26.90
CA ALA A 199 -11.08 -20.31 26.82
C ALA A 199 -11.65 -21.21 25.71
N GLY A 200 -12.78 -21.86 26.02
CA GLY A 200 -13.44 -22.78 25.10
C GLY A 200 -14.80 -22.29 24.64
N ALA A 201 -15.07 -22.35 23.34
CA ALA A 201 -16.40 -22.36 22.79
C ALA A 201 -16.82 -23.78 22.43
N PHE A 202 -18.09 -24.09 22.60
CA PHE A 202 -18.58 -25.45 22.41
C PHE A 202 -19.69 -25.48 21.36
N LEU A 203 -19.65 -26.51 20.52
CA LEU A 203 -20.72 -26.84 19.61
C LEU A 203 -21.13 -28.29 19.84
N GLY A 204 -22.42 -28.56 19.87
CA GLY A 204 -22.93 -29.90 20.07
C GLY A 204 -24.11 -30.21 19.18
N VAL A 205 -24.31 -31.47 18.91
CA VAL A 205 -25.38 -31.99 18.08
C VAL A 205 -25.96 -33.25 18.73
N PRO A 206 -27.27 -33.44 18.71
CA PRO A 206 -27.87 -34.68 19.24
C PRO A 206 -27.54 -35.89 18.35
N VAL A 207 -27.29 -37.02 18.98
CA VAL A 207 -27.12 -38.31 18.31
C VAL A 207 -28.40 -39.12 18.49
N PHE A 208 -29.03 -39.52 17.41
CA PHE A 208 -30.28 -40.26 17.43
C PHE A 208 -30.05 -41.77 17.15
N LYS A 209 -30.86 -42.58 17.75
CA LYS A 209 -30.99 -43.97 17.32
C LYS A 209 -32.00 -44.02 16.16
N LYS A 210 -31.67 -44.76 15.11
CA LYS A 210 -32.54 -44.89 13.95
C LYS A 210 -33.95 -45.29 14.34
N GLY A 211 -34.93 -44.46 13.96
CA GLY A 211 -36.36 -44.69 14.24
C GLY A 211 -36.81 -44.23 15.64
N GLN A 212 -36.01 -43.45 16.35
CA GLN A 212 -36.39 -42.79 17.62
C GLN A 212 -36.37 -41.28 17.44
N ASP A 213 -37.34 -40.57 18.06
CA ASP A 213 -37.47 -39.12 17.99
C ASP A 213 -36.84 -38.42 19.21
N THR A 214 -36.27 -39.19 20.15
CA THR A 214 -35.55 -38.65 21.30
C THR A 214 -34.08 -38.86 21.13
N PRO A 215 -33.23 -37.85 21.47
CA PRO A 215 -31.77 -38.00 21.42
C PRO A 215 -31.28 -39.14 22.34
N PHE A 216 -30.42 -39.99 21.83
CA PHE A 216 -29.72 -41.04 22.58
C PHE A 216 -28.50 -40.51 23.33
N GLY A 217 -28.05 -39.30 22.98
CA GLY A 217 -26.95 -38.60 23.60
C GLY A 217 -26.46 -37.46 22.73
N VAL A 218 -25.28 -36.95 23.02
CA VAL A 218 -24.74 -35.74 22.35
C VAL A 218 -23.30 -36.00 21.90
N LEU A 219 -22.97 -35.58 20.68
CA LEU A 219 -21.62 -35.37 20.20
C LEU A 219 -21.31 -33.89 20.30
N ALA A 220 -20.22 -33.52 20.98
CA ALA A 220 -19.80 -32.13 21.11
C ALA A 220 -18.32 -31.98 20.80
N VAL A 221 -17.94 -30.75 20.34
CA VAL A 221 -16.54 -30.36 20.14
C VAL A 221 -16.27 -29.05 20.87
N GLN A 222 -15.00 -28.88 21.24
CA GLN A 222 -14.49 -27.66 21.82
C GLN A 222 -13.57 -26.94 20.80
N LEU A 223 -13.82 -25.66 20.61
CA LEU A 223 -12.91 -24.75 19.92
C LEU A 223 -12.01 -24.05 20.94
N SER A 224 -10.76 -23.83 20.58
CA SER A 224 -9.78 -23.09 21.38
C SER A 224 -9.75 -21.63 20.93
N ALA A 225 -9.85 -20.71 21.86
CA ALA A 225 -9.69 -19.29 21.60
C ALA A 225 -8.28 -18.96 21.08
N ASN A 226 -7.25 -19.64 21.64
CA ASN A 226 -5.86 -19.46 21.22
C ASN A 226 -5.63 -19.96 19.79
N GLN A 227 -6.21 -21.10 19.40
CA GLN A 227 -6.10 -21.61 18.02
C GLN A 227 -6.80 -20.69 17.03
N LEU A 228 -7.95 -20.14 17.41
CA LEU A 228 -8.69 -19.21 16.54
C LEU A 228 -7.93 -17.88 16.38
N ALA A 229 -7.36 -17.36 17.47
CA ALA A 229 -6.50 -16.18 17.42
C ALA A 229 -5.27 -16.39 16.53
N ALA A 230 -4.61 -17.56 16.64
CA ALA A 230 -3.48 -17.89 15.78
C ALA A 230 -3.86 -17.90 14.30
N THR A 231 -5.02 -18.47 13.94
CA THR A 231 -5.54 -18.48 12.57
C THR A 231 -5.84 -17.05 12.08
N LEU A 232 -6.43 -16.20 12.92
CA LEU A 232 -6.70 -14.80 12.60
C LEU A 232 -5.41 -14.01 12.38
N GLY A 233 -4.36 -14.31 13.17
CA GLY A 233 -3.07 -13.61 13.13
C GLY A 233 -2.10 -14.10 12.04
N GLU A 234 -2.40 -15.18 11.34
CA GLU A 234 -1.45 -15.89 10.46
C GLU A 234 -0.84 -15.00 9.34
N ASN A 235 -1.59 -13.99 8.88
CA ASN A 235 -1.16 -13.08 7.81
C ASN A 235 -0.98 -11.63 8.28
N LEU A 236 -0.87 -11.41 9.59
CA LEU A 236 -0.73 -10.08 10.17
C LEU A 236 0.70 -9.84 10.66
N ASP A 237 1.09 -8.57 10.69
CA ASP A 237 2.29 -8.15 11.40
C ASP A 237 1.96 -7.91 12.88
N ALA A 238 2.16 -8.93 13.69
CA ALA A 238 1.87 -8.92 15.13
C ALA A 238 2.67 -7.86 15.91
N GLY A 239 3.70 -7.24 15.30
CA GLY A 239 4.47 -6.18 15.94
C GLY A 239 3.67 -4.88 16.12
N TYR A 240 2.67 -4.64 15.28
CA TYR A 240 1.88 -3.41 15.29
C TYR A 240 0.41 -3.57 14.85
N GLN A 241 0.01 -4.79 14.51
CA GLN A 241 -1.37 -5.13 14.18
C GLN A 241 -1.94 -6.08 15.23
N ASN A 242 -3.20 -5.89 15.57
CA ASN A 242 -3.93 -6.77 16.47
C ASN A 242 -5.28 -7.12 15.86
N ILE A 243 -5.65 -8.38 15.89
CA ILE A 243 -6.94 -8.85 15.40
C ILE A 243 -7.56 -9.79 16.42
N PHE A 244 -8.84 -9.59 16.69
CA PHE A 244 -9.54 -10.36 17.71
C PHE A 244 -11.05 -10.32 17.48
N LEU A 245 -11.76 -11.22 18.16
CA LEU A 245 -13.22 -11.27 18.15
C LEU A 245 -13.76 -10.65 19.44
N VAL A 246 -14.85 -9.90 19.30
CA VAL A 246 -15.59 -9.27 20.39
C VAL A 246 -17.05 -9.72 20.27
N SER A 247 -17.71 -10.00 21.39
CA SER A 247 -19.14 -10.29 21.43
C SER A 247 -19.95 -9.09 21.94
N ALA A 248 -21.26 -9.21 21.91
CA ALA A 248 -22.20 -8.16 22.31
C ALA A 248 -22.04 -7.63 23.75
N ASP A 249 -21.37 -8.37 24.62
CA ASP A 249 -21.01 -7.94 25.98
C ASP A 249 -19.76 -7.05 26.05
N GLY A 250 -19.09 -6.79 24.91
CA GLY A 250 -17.85 -6.01 24.83
C GLY A 250 -16.60 -6.73 25.33
N ALA A 251 -16.69 -8.05 25.57
CA ALA A 251 -15.54 -8.86 25.98
C ALA A 251 -14.88 -9.55 24.79
N ALA A 252 -13.56 -9.73 24.88
CA ALA A 252 -12.78 -10.47 23.89
C ALA A 252 -13.20 -11.94 23.86
N ARG A 253 -13.34 -12.50 22.66
CA ARG A 253 -13.59 -13.94 22.46
C ARG A 253 -12.35 -14.69 22.04
N THR A 254 -11.36 -13.98 21.54
CA THR A 254 -10.01 -14.50 21.31
C THR A 254 -9.00 -13.64 22.06
N PRO A 255 -7.86 -14.19 22.48
CA PRO A 255 -6.79 -13.37 23.03
C PRO A 255 -6.19 -12.44 21.98
N SER A 256 -5.49 -11.42 22.43
CA SER A 256 -4.68 -10.57 21.56
C SER A 256 -3.63 -11.38 20.81
N VAL A 257 -3.41 -11.07 19.52
CA VAL A 257 -2.25 -11.60 18.76
C VAL A 257 -0.95 -10.95 19.22
N GLN A 258 -1.03 -9.75 19.80
CA GLN A 258 0.10 -9.09 20.46
C GLN A 258 0.23 -9.63 21.89
N ASP A 259 1.42 -10.07 22.26
CA ASP A 259 1.66 -10.70 23.54
C ASP A 259 1.25 -9.83 24.75
N GLY A 260 0.45 -10.39 25.63
CA GLY A 260 0.15 -9.85 26.95
C GLY A 260 -0.82 -8.68 27.04
N LEU A 261 -1.53 -8.31 25.96
CA LEU A 261 -2.50 -7.21 26.03
C LEU A 261 -3.79 -7.61 26.77
N PHE A 262 -4.39 -8.73 26.39
CA PHE A 262 -5.60 -9.29 27.02
C PHE A 262 -5.79 -10.76 26.67
N ALA A 263 -6.55 -11.46 27.49
CA ALA A 263 -6.97 -12.83 27.28
C ALA A 263 -8.41 -12.91 26.74
N ALA A 264 -8.81 -14.08 26.26
CA ALA A 264 -10.20 -14.35 25.94
C ALA A 264 -11.06 -14.28 27.21
N GLY A 265 -12.16 -13.54 27.17
CA GLY A 265 -13.04 -13.26 28.29
C GLY A 265 -12.79 -11.91 28.98
N ASP A 266 -11.69 -11.24 28.68
CA ASP A 266 -11.40 -9.93 29.25
C ASP A 266 -12.33 -8.85 28.66
N ALA A 267 -12.80 -7.94 29.50
CA ALA A 267 -13.55 -6.76 29.08
C ALA A 267 -12.60 -5.73 28.45
N LEU A 268 -12.86 -5.33 27.20
CA LEU A 268 -11.97 -4.46 26.44
C LEU A 268 -12.22 -2.95 26.64
N GLY A 269 -13.12 -2.58 27.54
CA GLY A 269 -13.43 -1.18 27.83
C GLY A 269 -14.39 -0.55 26.81
N GLY A 270 -14.60 0.77 26.98
CA GLY A 270 -15.63 1.52 26.23
C GLY A 270 -15.09 2.33 25.03
N ALA A 271 -13.99 1.96 24.42
CA ALA A 271 -13.49 2.62 23.22
C ALA A 271 -14.53 2.52 22.07
N ALA A 272 -14.65 3.57 21.25
CA ALA A 272 -15.72 3.69 20.24
C ALA A 272 -15.80 2.49 19.29
N HIS A 273 -14.67 1.94 18.86
CA HIS A 273 -14.62 0.77 17.96
C HIS A 273 -15.01 -0.52 18.70
N ILE A 274 -14.71 -0.66 19.99
CA ILE A 274 -15.17 -1.79 20.81
C ILE A 274 -16.68 -1.71 21.05
N ALA A 275 -17.21 -0.51 21.30
CA ALA A 275 -18.65 -0.30 21.41
C ALA A 275 -19.35 -0.63 20.09
N ALA A 276 -18.82 -0.18 18.94
CA ALA A 276 -19.33 -0.54 17.63
C ALA A 276 -19.29 -2.05 17.38
N ALA A 277 -18.21 -2.72 17.80
CA ALA A 277 -18.08 -4.18 17.71
C ALA A 277 -19.13 -4.90 18.57
N ALA A 278 -19.36 -4.43 19.80
CA ALA A 278 -20.40 -4.98 20.68
C ALA A 278 -21.83 -4.76 20.11
N GLU A 279 -22.06 -3.65 19.41
CA GLU A 279 -23.32 -3.38 18.71
C GLU A 279 -23.44 -4.11 17.36
N GLY A 280 -22.39 -4.76 16.90
CA GLY A 280 -22.34 -5.44 15.60
C GLY A 280 -22.41 -4.48 14.42
N THR A 281 -21.87 -3.27 14.59
CA THR A 281 -21.87 -2.21 13.56
C THR A 281 -20.54 -2.22 12.81
N ASP A 282 -20.59 -2.51 11.51
CA ASP A 282 -19.44 -2.45 10.62
C ASP A 282 -18.95 -1.01 10.46
N GLY A 283 -17.63 -0.82 10.44
CA GLY A 283 -17.07 0.50 10.19
C GLY A 283 -15.55 0.58 10.25
N LEU A 284 -15.05 1.66 9.65
CA LEU A 284 -13.67 2.10 9.76
C LEU A 284 -13.60 3.25 10.77
N HIS A 285 -12.72 3.14 11.75
CA HIS A 285 -12.46 4.14 12.78
C HIS A 285 -11.04 4.69 12.59
N GLU A 286 -10.92 5.93 12.09
CA GLU A 286 -9.65 6.51 11.65
C GLU A 286 -8.73 6.96 12.78
N THR A 287 -9.28 7.26 13.94
CA THR A 287 -8.51 7.74 15.09
C THR A 287 -9.12 7.20 16.36
N ILE A 288 -8.49 6.16 16.88
CA ILE A 288 -8.90 5.51 18.14
C ILE A 288 -7.69 5.33 19.05
N THR A 289 -7.96 5.06 20.31
CA THR A 289 -6.96 4.45 21.20
C THR A 289 -7.15 2.94 21.13
N ALA A 290 -6.15 2.25 20.60
CA ALA A 290 -6.15 0.78 20.52
C ALA A 290 -6.11 0.13 21.89
N THR A 291 -6.34 -1.17 21.93
CA THR A 291 -6.17 -2.01 23.12
C THR A 291 -4.74 -1.96 23.67
N SER A 292 -3.74 -1.65 22.83
CA SER A 292 -2.34 -1.40 23.23
C SER A 292 -2.11 -0.04 23.91
N GLY A 293 -3.11 0.85 23.95
CA GLY A 293 -3.00 2.21 24.47
C GLY A 293 -2.40 3.22 23.48
N LYS A 294 -2.05 2.82 22.25
CA LYS A 294 -1.50 3.70 21.20
C LYS A 294 -2.61 4.24 20.30
N GLU A 295 -2.32 5.35 19.61
CA GLU A 295 -3.20 5.81 18.52
C GLU A 295 -3.20 4.78 17.38
N ALA A 296 -4.39 4.42 16.90
CA ALA A 296 -4.56 3.40 15.87
C ALA A 296 -5.73 3.71 14.95
N ILE A 297 -5.78 2.96 13.87
CA ILE A 297 -6.92 2.81 12.96
C ILE A 297 -7.54 1.46 13.27
N ALA A 298 -8.87 1.38 13.37
CA ALA A 298 -9.56 0.11 13.54
C ALA A 298 -10.59 -0.12 12.44
N VAL A 299 -10.71 -1.38 12.04
CA VAL A 299 -11.79 -1.88 11.19
C VAL A 299 -12.62 -2.86 11.99
N VAL A 300 -13.92 -2.63 12.04
CA VAL A 300 -14.90 -3.51 12.67
C VAL A 300 -15.73 -4.19 11.61
N ARG A 301 -15.90 -5.51 11.71
CA ARG A 301 -16.73 -6.33 10.82
C ARG A 301 -17.58 -7.31 11.63
N ARG A 302 -18.88 -7.30 11.42
CA ARG A 302 -19.77 -8.31 12.02
C ARG A 302 -19.53 -9.67 11.38
N VAL A 303 -19.36 -10.72 12.19
CA VAL A 303 -19.11 -12.08 11.72
C VAL A 303 -20.43 -12.85 11.64
N GLY A 304 -20.77 -13.34 10.46
CA GLY A 304 -21.98 -14.14 10.22
C GLY A 304 -21.83 -15.61 10.64
N ALA A 305 -21.34 -15.85 11.87
CA ALA A 305 -21.14 -17.19 12.41
C ALA A 305 -22.42 -17.65 13.14
N GLU A 306 -23.17 -18.58 12.52
CA GLU A 306 -24.43 -19.05 13.08
C GLU A 306 -24.26 -19.65 14.49
N GLY A 307 -24.99 -19.10 15.45
CA GLY A 307 -24.95 -19.47 16.86
C GLY A 307 -23.98 -18.64 17.71
N PHE A 308 -23.28 -17.69 17.09
CA PHE A 308 -22.40 -16.75 17.78
C PHE A 308 -22.71 -15.32 17.34
N ASP A 309 -22.61 -14.38 18.25
CA ASP A 309 -22.79 -12.94 17.97
C ASP A 309 -21.45 -12.23 18.13
N TRP A 310 -20.61 -12.40 17.11
CA TRP A 310 -19.25 -11.89 17.11
C TRP A 310 -19.07 -10.76 16.12
N SER A 311 -18.22 -9.82 16.49
CA SER A 311 -17.60 -8.86 15.59
C SER A 311 -16.08 -9.05 15.59
N LEU A 312 -15.48 -8.97 14.42
CA LEU A 312 -14.05 -8.96 14.24
C LEU A 312 -13.56 -7.51 14.34
N VAL A 313 -12.52 -7.30 15.12
CA VAL A 313 -11.82 -6.02 15.23
C VAL A 313 -10.38 -6.21 14.75
N LEU A 314 -9.96 -5.39 13.79
CA LEU A 314 -8.58 -5.26 13.35
C LEU A 314 -8.08 -3.88 13.75
N GLU A 315 -7.09 -3.80 14.64
CA GLU A 315 -6.40 -2.56 15.02
C GLU A 315 -5.03 -2.50 14.34
N THR A 316 -4.66 -1.34 13.83
CA THR A 316 -3.31 -1.08 13.27
C THR A 316 -2.78 0.21 13.84
N GLU A 317 -1.58 0.21 14.42
CA GLU A 317 -0.94 1.42 14.96
C GLU A 317 -0.82 2.50 13.88
N ARG A 318 -1.29 3.70 14.21
CA ARG A 318 -1.38 4.81 13.25
C ARG A 318 -0.03 5.24 12.70
N ASP A 319 0.98 5.28 13.54
CA ASP A 319 2.33 5.69 13.15
C ASP A 319 2.91 4.76 12.09
N ILE A 320 2.63 3.47 12.19
CA ILE A 320 3.07 2.47 11.21
C ILE A 320 2.22 2.56 9.95
N ALA A 321 0.90 2.66 10.10
CA ALA A 321 -0.02 2.81 8.98
C ALA A 321 0.29 4.05 8.13
N MET A 322 0.74 5.14 8.78
CA MET A 322 1.08 6.41 8.15
C MET A 322 2.58 6.60 7.89
N ALA A 323 3.43 5.62 8.20
CA ALA A 323 4.88 5.71 7.98
C ALA A 323 5.25 6.12 6.54
N PRO A 324 4.60 5.63 5.46
CA PRO A 324 4.89 6.08 4.10
C PRO A 324 4.59 7.58 3.89
N VAL A 325 3.59 8.14 4.61
CA VAL A 325 3.26 9.57 4.55
C VAL A 325 4.39 10.40 5.18
N TYR A 326 4.92 9.97 6.32
CA TYR A 326 6.03 10.65 7.00
C TYR A 326 7.32 10.61 6.17
N GLU A 327 7.61 9.51 5.49
CA GLU A 327 8.75 9.41 4.57
C GLU A 327 8.62 10.38 3.38
N ILE A 328 7.44 10.49 2.78
CA ILE A 328 7.16 11.48 1.72
C ILE A 328 7.31 12.90 2.28
N HIS A 329 6.76 13.16 3.47
CA HIS A 329 6.88 14.47 4.10
C HIS A 329 8.34 14.89 4.28
N ARG A 330 9.18 14.00 4.81
CA ARG A 330 10.62 14.22 4.97
C ARG A 330 11.31 14.49 3.64
N THR A 331 10.98 13.70 2.62
CA THR A 331 11.55 13.85 1.27
C THR A 331 11.15 15.18 0.64
N VAL A 332 9.88 15.55 0.72
CA VAL A 332 9.36 16.83 0.20
C VAL A 332 10.02 18.02 0.92
N LEU A 333 10.16 17.97 2.25
CA LEU A 333 10.86 19.00 3.00
C LEU A 333 12.33 19.15 2.58
N MET A 334 13.03 18.05 2.36
CA MET A 334 14.42 18.08 1.89
C MET A 334 14.53 18.71 0.49
N VAL A 335 13.63 18.36 -0.43
CA VAL A 335 13.58 18.94 -1.79
C VAL A 335 13.29 20.44 -1.73
N ILE A 336 12.33 20.87 -0.92
CA ILE A 336 12.02 22.30 -0.72
C ILE A 336 13.24 23.03 -0.16
N ALA A 337 13.88 22.49 0.88
CA ALA A 337 15.06 23.10 1.50
C ALA A 337 16.20 23.24 0.49
N ALA A 338 16.47 22.19 -0.32
CA ALA A 338 17.49 22.22 -1.36
C ALA A 338 17.16 23.25 -2.46
N ALA A 339 15.89 23.33 -2.89
CA ALA A 339 15.44 24.30 -3.89
C ALA A 339 15.55 25.75 -3.39
N VAL A 340 15.15 26.02 -2.14
CA VAL A 340 15.30 27.34 -1.52
C VAL A 340 16.75 27.71 -1.36
N ALA A 341 17.61 26.81 -0.89
CA ALA A 341 19.05 27.06 -0.78
C ALA A 341 19.67 27.34 -2.16
N GLY A 342 19.30 26.57 -3.17
CA GLY A 342 19.75 26.81 -4.56
C GLY A 342 19.30 28.17 -5.08
N ALA A 343 18.05 28.56 -4.85
CA ALA A 343 17.53 29.86 -5.26
C ALA A 343 18.26 31.04 -4.56
N ILE A 344 18.58 30.89 -3.26
CA ILE A 344 19.36 31.87 -2.50
C ILE A 344 20.78 31.99 -3.09
N LEU A 345 21.45 30.86 -3.37
CA LEU A 345 22.80 30.82 -3.95
C LEU A 345 22.84 31.48 -5.34
N ILE A 346 21.87 31.12 -6.21
CA ILE A 346 21.75 31.71 -7.55
C ILE A 346 21.52 33.22 -7.44
N SER A 347 20.67 33.67 -6.53
CA SER A 347 20.37 35.09 -6.34
C SER A 347 21.57 35.85 -5.80
N TRP A 348 22.28 35.28 -4.86
CA TRP A 348 23.51 35.87 -4.32
C TRP A 348 24.58 35.98 -5.41
N PHE A 349 24.77 34.92 -6.20
CA PHE A 349 25.69 34.91 -7.32
C PHE A 349 25.31 35.93 -8.39
N ALA A 350 24.02 36.02 -8.77
CA ALA A 350 23.55 37.00 -9.73
C ALA A 350 23.70 38.44 -9.23
N ALA A 351 23.40 38.68 -7.94
CA ALA A 351 23.59 40.01 -7.34
C ALA A 351 25.07 40.43 -7.36
N ASP A 352 25.97 39.54 -7.01
CA ASP A 352 27.40 39.85 -6.96
C ASP A 352 28.06 39.96 -8.33
N ARG A 353 27.66 39.05 -9.26
CA ARG A 353 28.27 38.98 -10.60
C ARG A 353 27.64 39.91 -11.64
N ILE A 354 26.36 40.21 -11.50
CA ILE A 354 25.60 40.97 -12.51
C ILE A 354 25.11 42.31 -11.96
N THR A 355 24.35 42.30 -10.85
CA THR A 355 23.64 43.49 -10.39
C THR A 355 24.59 44.57 -9.88
N LYS A 356 25.55 44.24 -9.03
CA LYS A 356 26.53 45.20 -8.49
C LYS A 356 27.38 45.88 -9.58
N PRO A 357 27.98 45.14 -10.54
CA PRO A 357 28.72 45.74 -11.62
C PRO A 357 27.86 46.61 -12.55
N LEU A 358 26.61 46.21 -12.80
CA LEU A 358 25.70 46.93 -13.65
C LEU A 358 25.28 48.28 -13.04
N VAL A 359 25.02 48.31 -11.73
CA VAL A 359 24.78 49.56 -11.01
C VAL A 359 26.01 50.46 -11.02
N ALA A 360 27.21 49.90 -10.88
CA ALA A 360 28.46 50.67 -10.95
C ALA A 360 28.69 51.27 -12.34
N LEU A 361 28.36 50.50 -13.43
CA LEU A 361 28.45 51.01 -14.79
C LEU A 361 27.39 52.06 -15.08
N SER A 362 26.16 51.91 -14.58
CA SER A 362 25.09 52.93 -14.70
C SER A 362 25.48 54.24 -14.02
N ALA A 363 26.08 54.17 -12.81
CA ALA A 363 26.58 55.35 -12.11
C ALA A 363 27.73 56.04 -12.90
N ALA A 364 28.64 55.25 -13.50
CA ALA A 364 29.69 55.77 -14.34
C ALA A 364 29.16 56.42 -15.65
N THR A 365 28.05 55.87 -16.22
CA THR A 365 27.34 56.47 -17.38
C THR A 365 26.78 57.83 -17.03
N ASN A 366 26.11 58.00 -15.89
CA ASN A 366 25.56 59.27 -15.44
C ASN A 366 26.66 60.29 -15.18
N ALA A 367 27.78 59.90 -14.52
CA ALA A 367 28.93 60.79 -14.34
C ALA A 367 29.51 61.25 -15.68
N LEU A 368 29.57 60.37 -16.68
CA LEU A 368 30.03 60.69 -18.04
C LEU A 368 29.09 61.68 -18.76
N ALA A 369 27.77 61.54 -18.56
CA ALA A 369 26.75 62.45 -19.10
C ALA A 369 26.84 63.85 -18.46
N ASP A 370 27.25 63.93 -17.22
CA ASP A 370 27.49 65.16 -16.46
C ASP A 370 28.87 65.82 -16.74
N GLY A 371 29.64 65.27 -17.69
CA GLY A 371 30.91 65.87 -18.15
C GLY A 371 32.14 65.46 -17.35
N ASP A 372 32.03 64.45 -16.47
CA ASP A 372 33.17 63.90 -15.74
C ASP A 372 33.92 62.85 -16.58
N TYR A 373 34.92 63.32 -17.34
CA TYR A 373 35.82 62.51 -18.14
C TYR A 373 37.07 62.02 -17.39
N VAL A 374 37.14 62.22 -16.04
CA VAL A 374 38.31 61.93 -15.23
C VAL A 374 38.08 60.67 -14.39
N SER A 375 36.88 60.42 -13.95
CA SER A 375 36.52 59.30 -13.09
C SER A 375 36.81 57.92 -13.71
N GLU A 376 37.38 57.01 -12.93
CA GLU A 376 37.74 55.65 -13.40
C GLU A 376 36.53 54.73 -13.53
N ILE A 377 36.30 54.17 -14.72
CA ILE A 377 35.27 53.19 -14.98
C ILE A 377 35.76 51.82 -14.47
N ARG A 378 35.09 51.28 -13.44
CA ARG A 378 35.42 49.99 -12.83
C ARG A 378 34.94 48.83 -13.69
N GLY A 379 35.65 47.71 -13.70
CA GLY A 379 35.22 46.50 -14.43
C GLY A 379 35.99 46.18 -15.71
N LYS A 380 36.93 47.01 -16.17
CA LYS A 380 37.71 46.84 -17.41
C LYS A 380 38.45 45.51 -17.54
N LYS A 381 38.81 44.87 -16.39
CA LYS A 381 39.55 43.58 -16.31
C LYS A 381 38.65 42.36 -16.44
N ARG A 382 37.34 42.52 -16.51
CA ARG A 382 36.39 41.41 -16.68
C ARG A 382 36.47 40.86 -18.11
N GLY A 383 36.32 39.55 -18.27
CA GLY A 383 36.31 38.86 -19.54
C GLY A 383 34.93 38.57 -20.10
N ASP A 384 33.84 39.18 -19.52
CA ASP A 384 32.47 39.02 -19.92
C ASP A 384 31.89 40.27 -20.59
N GLU A 385 30.62 40.25 -21.00
CA GLU A 385 29.90 41.32 -21.69
C GLU A 385 29.89 42.61 -20.86
N LEU A 386 29.86 42.52 -19.51
CA LEU A 386 29.95 43.68 -18.63
C LEU A 386 31.36 44.29 -18.64
N GLY A 387 32.41 43.46 -18.81
CA GLY A 387 33.74 43.89 -19.05
C GLY A 387 33.91 44.57 -20.42
N ASP A 388 33.24 44.01 -21.46
CA ASP A 388 33.20 44.64 -22.79
C ASP A 388 32.50 45.97 -22.73
N LEU A 389 31.39 46.09 -22.00
CA LEU A 389 30.67 47.36 -21.81
C LEU A 389 31.54 48.37 -21.04
N ALA A 390 32.27 47.93 -20.00
CA ALA A 390 33.18 48.79 -19.25
C ALA A 390 34.36 49.28 -20.09
N ARG A 391 34.91 48.45 -21.00
CA ARG A 391 35.93 48.81 -21.98
C ARG A 391 35.37 49.74 -23.04
N ALA A 392 34.15 49.44 -23.59
CA ALA A 392 33.45 50.28 -24.53
C ALA A 392 33.15 51.68 -23.96
N MET A 393 32.69 51.75 -22.72
CA MET A 393 32.45 53.03 -22.01
C MET A 393 33.75 53.77 -21.76
N THR A 394 34.82 53.08 -21.44
CA THR A 394 36.15 53.68 -21.31
C THR A 394 36.62 54.24 -22.64
N SER A 395 36.45 53.48 -23.73
CA SER A 395 36.75 53.91 -25.08
C SER A 395 35.85 55.05 -25.52
N PHE A 396 34.56 55.04 -25.10
CA PHE A 396 33.63 56.13 -25.35
C PHE A 396 33.99 57.41 -24.61
N ARG A 397 34.39 57.29 -23.34
CA ARG A 397 34.95 58.38 -22.55
C ARG A 397 36.17 59.01 -23.25
N ASP A 398 37.10 58.12 -23.69
CA ASP A 398 38.34 58.53 -24.32
C ASP A 398 38.05 59.10 -25.74
N LYS A 399 36.98 58.62 -26.42
CA LYS A 399 36.53 59.12 -27.72
C LYS A 399 35.73 60.43 -27.58
N LEU A 400 34.93 60.63 -26.55
CA LEU A 400 34.27 61.92 -26.27
C LEU A 400 35.33 62.98 -26.01
N LYS A 401 36.42 62.59 -25.35
CA LYS A 401 37.60 63.46 -25.19
C LYS A 401 38.35 63.68 -26.51
N ALA A 402 38.30 62.71 -27.43
CA ALA A 402 38.94 62.79 -28.75
C ALA A 402 37.97 63.24 -29.87
N ALA A 403 36.63 63.23 -29.67
CA ALA A 403 35.61 63.58 -30.69
C ALA A 403 35.47 65.08 -30.86
N ASP A 404 36.00 65.86 -29.97
CA ASP A 404 36.23 67.29 -30.19
C ASP A 404 37.21 67.53 -31.34
N ASP A 405 38.04 66.48 -31.65
CA ASP A 405 39.11 66.54 -32.68
C ASP A 405 38.79 65.87 -34.04
N ALA A 406 37.62 65.18 -34.20
CA ALA A 406 37.46 64.26 -35.34
C ALA A 406 36.18 64.40 -36.20
N LYS A 407 35.76 65.59 -36.51
CA LYS A 407 34.56 65.88 -37.37
C LYS A 407 34.80 65.70 -38.87
N ALA A 408 35.76 64.92 -39.32
CA ALA A 408 36.19 64.97 -40.75
C ALA A 408 36.31 63.58 -41.48
N ARG A 409 35.73 62.44 -41.03
CA ARG A 409 35.88 61.15 -41.80
C ARG A 409 34.64 60.30 -41.83
N GLU A 410 33.56 60.80 -42.39
CA GLU A 410 32.25 60.08 -42.33
C GLU A 410 31.62 59.82 -43.70
N GLY A 411 32.32 59.31 -44.69
CA GLY A 411 31.77 59.07 -46.03
C GLY A 411 31.86 57.63 -46.56
N GLU A 412 32.77 56.82 -46.06
CA GLU A 412 33.09 55.52 -46.68
C GLU A 412 32.60 54.28 -45.90
N ALA A 413 32.19 54.44 -44.64
CA ALA A 413 31.78 53.33 -43.79
C ALA A 413 30.31 52.84 -44.03
N ALA A 414 29.42 53.70 -44.57
CA ALA A 414 28.02 53.38 -44.69
C ALA A 414 27.71 52.27 -45.74
N ARG A 415 28.54 52.18 -46.82
CA ARG A 415 28.29 51.21 -47.90
C ARG A 415 28.67 49.76 -47.55
N LYS A 416 29.69 49.59 -46.75
CA LYS A 416 30.13 48.24 -46.27
C LYS A 416 29.26 47.70 -45.16
N THR A 417 28.54 48.52 -44.42
CA THR A 417 27.59 48.12 -43.37
C THR A 417 26.33 47.50 -43.95
N ALA A 418 25.82 48.03 -45.08
CA ALA A 418 24.60 47.51 -45.73
C ALA A 418 24.77 46.06 -46.23
N GLU A 419 25.95 45.71 -46.78
CA GLU A 419 26.25 44.34 -47.25
C GLU A 419 26.32 43.31 -46.13
N VAL A 420 26.83 43.69 -44.96
CA VAL A 420 26.90 42.82 -43.76
C VAL A 420 25.51 42.59 -43.18
N VAL A 421 24.65 43.62 -43.17
CA VAL A 421 23.27 43.54 -42.69
C VAL A 421 22.43 42.62 -43.58
N ASP A 422 22.58 42.68 -44.90
CA ASP A 422 21.84 41.85 -45.87
C ASP A 422 22.17 40.37 -45.68
N ARG A 423 23.46 40.03 -45.63
CA ARG A 423 23.92 38.64 -45.41
C ARG A 423 23.54 38.08 -44.04
N MET A 424 23.52 38.92 -43.01
CA MET A 424 23.07 38.51 -41.65
C MET A 424 21.54 38.27 -41.64
N SER A 425 20.77 39.10 -42.37
CA SER A 425 19.32 38.93 -42.50
C SER A 425 18.97 37.65 -43.25
N ASP A 426 19.70 37.30 -44.29
CA ASP A 426 19.51 36.06 -45.03
C ASP A 426 19.79 34.82 -44.13
N ALA A 427 20.88 34.84 -43.37
CA ALA A 427 21.22 33.76 -42.45
C ALA A 427 20.21 33.62 -41.31
N LEU A 428 19.66 34.72 -40.79
CA LEU A 428 18.60 34.74 -39.79
C LEU A 428 17.27 34.22 -40.35
N ALA A 429 16.94 34.53 -41.62
CA ALA A 429 15.77 33.99 -42.29
C ALA A 429 15.85 32.47 -42.52
N GLU A 430 17.03 31.93 -42.79
CA GLU A 430 17.26 30.50 -42.85
C GLU A 430 17.12 29.83 -41.47
N LEU A 431 17.64 30.48 -40.43
CA LEU A 431 17.48 30.01 -39.05
C LEU A 431 16.01 30.01 -38.61
N GLU A 432 15.19 31.03 -39.02
CA GLU A 432 13.75 31.10 -38.80
C GLU A 432 13.02 29.90 -39.40
N ARG A 433 13.46 29.42 -40.56
CA ARG A 433 12.91 28.22 -41.22
C ARG A 433 13.38 26.91 -40.61
N GLY A 434 14.16 26.98 -39.53
CA GLY A 434 14.69 25.82 -38.83
C GLY A 434 15.97 25.23 -39.43
N ASN A 435 16.59 25.91 -40.41
CA ASN A 435 17.84 25.47 -40.99
C ASN A 435 19.03 25.83 -40.08
N LEU A 436 19.50 24.85 -39.30
CA LEU A 436 20.66 24.98 -38.40
C LEU A 436 22.01 24.80 -39.12
N ALA A 437 22.01 24.63 -40.48
CA ALA A 437 23.22 24.50 -41.27
C ALA A 437 23.60 25.80 -41.99
N CYS A 438 22.93 26.92 -41.70
CA CYS A 438 23.11 28.21 -42.34
C CYS A 438 24.33 28.99 -41.82
N GLU A 439 25.51 28.37 -41.76
CA GLU A 439 26.77 29.06 -41.39
C GLU A 439 27.18 30.10 -42.42
N ILE A 440 27.58 31.27 -41.94
CA ILE A 440 28.16 32.31 -42.81
C ILE A 440 29.64 32.02 -42.99
N HIS A 441 30.02 31.45 -44.14
CA HIS A 441 31.41 31.02 -44.42
C HIS A 441 32.30 32.15 -44.88
N GLU A 442 31.80 33.12 -45.66
CA GLU A 442 32.59 34.22 -46.15
C GLU A 442 32.87 35.24 -45.04
N PRO A 443 34.16 35.62 -44.86
CA PRO A 443 34.53 36.55 -43.81
C PRO A 443 33.98 37.94 -44.07
N PHE A 444 33.52 38.61 -43.02
CA PHE A 444 33.15 40.01 -43.03
C PHE A 444 34.38 40.89 -42.94
N THR A 445 34.22 42.19 -43.20
CA THR A 445 35.31 43.13 -42.91
C THR A 445 35.66 43.06 -41.40
N SER A 446 36.94 43.26 -41.07
CA SER A 446 37.51 43.08 -39.75
C SER A 446 36.72 43.70 -38.60
N ARG A 447 35.93 44.75 -38.89
CA ARG A 447 35.03 45.43 -37.93
C ARG A 447 33.80 44.57 -37.55
N TYR A 448 33.33 43.73 -38.45
CA TYR A 448 32.11 42.93 -38.31
C TYR A 448 32.37 41.44 -38.27
N GLU A 449 33.61 41.01 -38.35
CA GLU A 449 33.99 39.59 -38.31
C GLU A 449 33.54 38.92 -37.01
N ALA A 450 33.67 39.61 -35.86
CA ALA A 450 33.18 39.13 -34.58
C ALA A 450 31.66 38.85 -34.56
N LEU A 451 30.88 39.54 -35.36
CA LEU A 451 29.40 39.31 -35.50
C LEU A 451 29.15 37.98 -36.22
N ARG A 452 29.88 37.71 -37.33
CA ARG A 452 29.84 36.44 -38.06
C ARG A 452 30.25 35.26 -37.14
N GLU A 453 31.38 35.39 -36.42
CA GLU A 453 31.86 34.38 -35.52
C GLU A 453 30.87 34.12 -34.38
N ASN A 454 30.26 35.16 -33.81
CA ASN A 454 29.27 35.02 -32.74
C ASN A 454 27.98 34.34 -33.22
N PHE A 455 27.50 34.69 -34.45
CA PHE A 455 26.37 34.01 -35.06
C PHE A 455 26.66 32.53 -35.29
N ASN A 456 27.79 32.19 -35.94
CA ASN A 456 28.17 30.81 -36.21
C ASN A 456 28.37 30.00 -34.89
N ARG A 457 28.92 30.64 -33.87
CA ARG A 457 29.08 30.02 -32.54
C ARG A 457 27.73 29.77 -31.86
N GLY A 458 26.82 30.72 -31.96
CA GLY A 458 25.42 30.58 -31.51
C GLY A 458 24.71 29.42 -32.20
N LEU A 459 24.85 29.36 -33.55
CA LEU A 459 24.29 28.28 -34.36
C LEU A 459 24.86 26.91 -33.99
N ALA A 460 26.19 26.81 -33.77
CA ALA A 460 26.85 25.58 -33.32
C ALA A 460 26.35 25.14 -31.94
N ASN A 461 26.12 26.07 -31.02
CA ASN A 461 25.57 25.78 -29.72
C ASN A 461 24.12 25.28 -29.81
N LEU A 462 23.31 25.94 -30.66
CA LEU A 462 21.91 25.53 -30.89
C LEU A 462 21.84 24.11 -31.49
N ARG A 463 22.72 23.82 -32.47
CA ARG A 463 22.87 22.49 -33.09
C ARG A 463 23.23 21.43 -32.06
N ARG A 464 24.17 21.74 -31.14
CA ARG A 464 24.53 20.83 -30.04
C ARG A 464 23.38 20.58 -29.09
N SER A 465 22.69 21.64 -28.65
CA SER A 465 21.52 21.51 -27.77
C SER A 465 20.38 20.71 -28.41
N MET A 466 20.13 20.90 -29.74
CA MET A 466 19.17 20.09 -30.48
C MET A 466 19.62 18.63 -30.59
N GLY A 467 20.93 18.38 -30.76
CA GLY A 467 21.52 17.05 -30.70
C GLY A 467 21.24 16.37 -29.35
N ASP A 468 21.49 17.08 -28.27
CA ASP A 468 21.25 16.59 -26.91
C ASP A 468 19.75 16.29 -26.65
N VAL A 469 18.84 17.09 -27.21
CA VAL A 469 17.39 16.85 -27.15
C VAL A 469 17.01 15.59 -27.94
N VAL A 470 17.56 15.43 -29.16
CA VAL A 470 17.31 14.23 -29.97
C VAL A 470 17.86 12.98 -29.28
N ASP A 471 19.05 13.05 -28.71
CA ASP A 471 19.62 11.91 -27.98
C ASP A 471 18.85 11.60 -26.67
N SER A 472 18.35 12.62 -25.98
CA SER A 472 17.45 12.45 -24.85
C SER A 472 16.12 11.80 -25.27
N ALA A 473 15.53 12.23 -26.38
CA ALA A 473 14.32 11.63 -26.93
C ALA A 473 14.53 10.16 -27.35
N ARG A 474 15.70 9.83 -27.93
CA ARG A 474 16.08 8.45 -28.24
C ARG A 474 16.24 7.60 -26.99
N ASN A 475 16.85 8.16 -25.93
CA ASN A 475 16.99 7.48 -24.66
C ASN A 475 15.62 7.20 -24.00
N VAL A 476 14.70 8.16 -24.05
CA VAL A 476 13.31 7.97 -23.60
C VAL A 476 12.62 6.86 -24.39
N GLY A 477 12.81 6.84 -25.74
CA GLY A 477 12.31 5.75 -26.58
C GLY A 477 12.88 4.40 -26.17
N ARG A 478 14.19 4.31 -25.96
CA ARG A 478 14.84 3.08 -25.49
C ARG A 478 14.33 2.62 -24.13
N TYR A 479 14.17 3.53 -23.16
CA TYR A 479 13.60 3.19 -21.85
C TYR A 479 12.14 2.73 -21.96
N ALA A 480 11.34 3.31 -22.87
CA ALA A 480 9.99 2.85 -23.14
C ALA A 480 9.96 1.43 -23.72
N ASP A 481 10.90 1.12 -24.62
CA ASP A 481 11.04 -0.23 -25.19
C ASP A 481 11.53 -1.25 -24.14
N GLU A 482 12.49 -0.88 -23.29
CA GLU A 482 12.95 -1.70 -22.17
C GLU A 482 11.82 -1.96 -21.16
N GLN A 483 11.00 -0.96 -20.88
CA GLN A 483 9.85 -1.09 -19.99
C GLN A 483 8.75 -1.96 -20.59
N LYS A 484 8.53 -1.86 -21.92
CA LYS A 484 7.63 -2.75 -22.67
C LYS A 484 8.11 -4.19 -22.66
N ALA A 485 9.41 -4.42 -22.84
CA ALA A 485 10.02 -5.74 -22.76
C ALA A 485 9.90 -6.33 -21.33
N SER A 486 10.15 -5.51 -20.31
CA SER A 486 10.00 -5.90 -18.90
C SER A 486 8.53 -6.20 -18.53
N ALA A 487 7.58 -5.44 -19.07
CA ALA A 487 6.15 -5.71 -18.90
C ALA A 487 5.72 -7.01 -19.62
N ALA A 488 6.29 -7.29 -20.79
CA ALA A 488 6.06 -8.54 -21.51
C ALA A 488 6.67 -9.75 -20.78
N ASP A 489 7.87 -9.60 -20.19
CA ASP A 489 8.49 -10.61 -19.33
C ASP A 489 7.66 -10.87 -18.08
N MET A 490 7.16 -9.82 -17.45
CA MET A 490 6.28 -9.92 -16.28
C MET A 490 4.95 -10.61 -16.62
N ALA A 491 4.36 -10.33 -17.80
CA ALA A 491 3.18 -11.01 -18.29
C ALA A 491 3.46 -12.51 -18.53
N GLY A 492 4.60 -12.85 -19.14
CA GLY A 492 5.03 -14.24 -19.36
C GLY A 492 5.33 -14.99 -18.04
N ARG A 493 5.91 -14.31 -17.05
CA ARG A 493 6.13 -14.86 -15.70
C ARG A 493 4.80 -15.07 -14.96
N THR A 494 3.85 -14.18 -15.13
CA THR A 494 2.50 -14.30 -14.54
C THR A 494 1.74 -15.48 -15.18
N GLU A 495 1.89 -15.67 -16.48
CA GLU A 495 1.32 -16.79 -17.21
C GLU A 495 1.98 -18.14 -16.81
N SER A 496 3.30 -18.15 -16.61
CA SER A 496 4.05 -19.31 -16.08
C SER A 496 3.68 -19.60 -14.62
N GLN A 497 3.46 -18.58 -13.79
CA GLN A 497 2.99 -18.73 -12.42
C GLN A 497 1.53 -19.24 -12.37
N ALA A 498 0.66 -18.78 -13.28
CA ALA A 498 -0.69 -19.28 -13.42
C ALA A 498 -0.70 -20.77 -13.84
N SER A 499 0.20 -21.16 -14.75
CA SER A 499 0.36 -22.57 -15.15
C SER A 499 0.87 -23.45 -14.00
N THR A 500 1.83 -22.96 -13.21
CA THR A 500 2.33 -23.68 -12.03
C THR A 500 1.25 -23.78 -10.93
N LEU A 501 0.40 -22.76 -10.81
CA LEU A 501 -0.77 -22.77 -9.92
C LEU A 501 -1.86 -23.74 -10.42
N GLU A 502 -2.07 -23.84 -11.73
CA GLU A 502 -2.97 -24.85 -12.31
C GLU A 502 -2.44 -26.29 -12.12
N GLU A 503 -1.11 -26.51 -12.27
CA GLU A 503 -0.48 -27.80 -11.95
C GLU A 503 -0.60 -28.13 -10.46
N THR A 504 -0.42 -27.14 -9.58
CA THR A 504 -0.57 -27.32 -8.13
C THR A 504 -2.04 -27.59 -7.76
N ALA A 505 -3.00 -26.89 -8.39
CA ALA A 505 -4.42 -27.13 -8.19
C ALA A 505 -4.85 -28.52 -8.69
N THR A 506 -4.25 -28.97 -9.81
CA THR A 506 -4.48 -30.34 -10.34
C THR A 506 -3.86 -31.40 -9.44
N ALA A 507 -2.66 -31.15 -8.88
CA ALA A 507 -2.03 -32.03 -7.89
C ALA A 507 -2.82 -32.11 -6.58
N ILE A 508 -3.41 -30.99 -6.13
CA ILE A 508 -4.32 -30.94 -4.97
C ILE A 508 -5.64 -31.67 -5.28
N GLN A 509 -6.16 -31.59 -6.51
CA GLN A 509 -7.33 -32.36 -6.95
C GLN A 509 -7.04 -33.88 -7.01
N ASP A 510 -5.85 -34.29 -7.45
CA ASP A 510 -5.43 -35.70 -7.42
C ASP A 510 -5.21 -36.22 -5.99
N LEU A 511 -4.84 -35.36 -5.05
CA LEU A 511 -4.75 -35.66 -3.60
C LEU A 511 -6.13 -35.68 -2.92
N THR A 512 -7.10 -35.01 -3.49
CA THR A 512 -8.45 -34.91 -2.92
C THR A 512 -9.53 -35.65 -3.71
N LYS A 513 -9.16 -36.64 -4.47
CA LYS A 513 -10.07 -37.51 -5.27
C LYS A 513 -11.27 -38.13 -4.54
N GLY A 514 -11.63 -37.52 -3.37
CA GLY A 514 -12.84 -37.82 -2.58
C GLY A 514 -13.85 -36.67 -2.48
N VAL A 515 -13.57 -35.48 -3.05
CA VAL A 515 -14.39 -34.29 -2.82
C VAL A 515 -15.10 -33.87 -4.11
N ARG A 516 -16.15 -34.61 -4.45
CA ARG A 516 -17.01 -34.33 -5.63
C ARG A 516 -17.76 -32.98 -5.56
N ASN A 517 -17.79 -32.32 -4.40
CA ASN A 517 -18.53 -31.04 -4.23
C ASN A 517 -17.69 -29.78 -4.48
N THR A 518 -16.38 -29.90 -4.77
CA THR A 518 -15.53 -28.74 -5.00
C THR A 518 -15.56 -28.28 -6.47
N ALA A 519 -16.04 -29.11 -7.38
CA ALA A 519 -16.14 -28.78 -8.82
C ALA A 519 -17.07 -27.58 -9.09
N ASP A 520 -18.22 -27.48 -8.37
CA ASP A 520 -19.16 -26.37 -8.55
C ASP A 520 -18.62 -25.03 -8.01
N SER A 521 -17.78 -25.10 -6.99
CA SER A 521 -17.10 -23.91 -6.47
C SER A 521 -15.96 -23.46 -7.37
N ALA A 522 -15.20 -24.40 -7.97
CA ALA A 522 -14.16 -24.11 -8.94
C ALA A 522 -14.72 -23.46 -10.22
N ALA A 523 -15.86 -23.95 -10.71
CA ALA A 523 -16.53 -23.34 -11.86
C ALA A 523 -16.99 -21.89 -11.60
N LYS A 524 -17.41 -21.59 -10.37
CA LYS A 524 -17.83 -20.24 -9.98
C LYS A 524 -16.65 -19.26 -9.83
N VAL A 525 -15.49 -19.79 -9.41
CA VAL A 525 -14.23 -19.03 -9.37
C VAL A 525 -13.72 -18.74 -10.78
N ASP A 526 -13.83 -19.68 -11.70
CA ASP A 526 -13.42 -19.49 -13.10
C ASP A 526 -14.24 -18.39 -13.80
N GLN A 527 -15.55 -18.36 -13.55
CA GLN A 527 -16.46 -17.32 -14.08
C GLN A 527 -16.16 -15.94 -13.48
N THR A 528 -15.79 -15.87 -12.20
CA THR A 528 -15.39 -14.61 -11.53
C THR A 528 -14.04 -14.13 -12.06
N MET A 529 -13.10 -15.04 -12.32
CA MET A 529 -11.78 -14.74 -12.90
C MET A 529 -11.89 -14.26 -14.36
N GLN A 530 -12.84 -14.81 -15.14
CA GLN A 530 -13.14 -14.28 -16.48
C GLN A 530 -13.67 -12.85 -16.43
N GLY A 531 -14.58 -12.53 -15.51
CA GLY A 531 -15.05 -11.16 -15.29
C GLY A 531 -13.94 -10.20 -14.85
N THR A 532 -13.05 -10.66 -13.98
CA THR A 532 -11.90 -9.85 -13.51
C THR A 532 -10.85 -9.68 -14.62
N ARG A 533 -10.66 -10.66 -15.48
CA ARG A 533 -9.76 -10.59 -16.63
C ARG A 533 -10.27 -9.61 -17.69
N GLU A 534 -11.57 -9.60 -18.00
CA GLU A 534 -12.20 -8.60 -18.89
C GLU A 534 -12.10 -7.17 -18.32
N GLU A 535 -12.20 -7.03 -17.01
CA GLU A 535 -12.02 -5.75 -16.32
C GLU A 535 -10.54 -5.28 -16.34
N ALA A 536 -9.58 -6.21 -16.15
CA ALA A 536 -8.15 -5.93 -16.23
C ALA A 536 -7.69 -5.60 -17.67
N GLU A 537 -8.25 -6.26 -18.69
CA GLU A 537 -8.00 -5.95 -20.11
C GLU A 537 -8.56 -4.56 -20.48
N ARG A 538 -9.73 -4.20 -19.96
CA ARG A 538 -10.30 -2.85 -20.12
C ARG A 538 -9.46 -1.77 -19.44
N SER A 539 -8.95 -2.04 -18.22
CA SER A 539 -8.04 -1.15 -17.50
C SER A 539 -6.71 -0.96 -18.22
N ASN A 540 -6.17 -2.00 -18.85
CA ASN A 540 -4.94 -1.91 -19.65
C ASN A 540 -5.16 -1.06 -20.92
N GLY A 541 -6.32 -1.14 -21.54
CA GLY A 541 -6.72 -0.25 -22.65
C GLY A 541 -6.80 1.22 -22.23
N ILE A 542 -7.37 1.51 -21.05
CA ILE A 542 -7.46 2.87 -20.50
C ILE A 542 -6.06 3.44 -20.20
N VAL A 543 -5.17 2.62 -19.61
CA VAL A 543 -3.78 3.03 -19.31
C VAL A 543 -3.01 3.32 -20.60
N THR A 544 -3.17 2.49 -21.64
CA THR A 544 -2.53 2.70 -22.94
C THR A 544 -3.01 3.99 -23.60
N SER A 545 -4.31 4.27 -23.55
CA SER A 545 -4.88 5.54 -24.07
C SER A 545 -4.43 6.75 -23.25
N ALA A 546 -4.28 6.63 -21.94
CA ALA A 546 -3.77 7.71 -21.09
C ALA A 546 -2.28 8.01 -21.35
N VAL A 547 -1.46 6.97 -21.61
CA VAL A 547 -0.05 7.16 -21.99
C VAL A 547 0.05 7.85 -23.35
N GLN A 548 -0.80 7.48 -24.32
CA GLN A 548 -0.82 8.11 -25.64
C GLN A 548 -1.27 9.58 -25.57
N ALA A 549 -2.27 9.90 -24.76
CA ALA A 549 -2.72 11.29 -24.54
C ALA A 549 -1.63 12.13 -23.82
N MET A 550 -0.86 11.54 -22.90
CA MET A 550 0.28 12.21 -22.27
C MET A 550 1.42 12.50 -23.26
N ASP A 551 1.68 11.60 -24.21
CA ASP A 551 2.69 11.79 -25.26
C ASP A 551 2.28 12.92 -26.23
N GLU A 552 1.00 13.02 -26.58
CA GLU A 552 0.45 14.12 -27.36
C GLU A 552 0.52 15.47 -26.62
N ILE A 553 0.22 15.48 -25.32
CA ILE A 553 0.38 16.68 -24.47
C ILE A 553 1.86 17.09 -24.37
N GLN A 554 2.78 16.14 -24.22
CA GLN A 554 4.20 16.40 -24.19
C GLN A 554 4.69 17.01 -25.52
N THR A 555 4.22 16.48 -26.65
CA THR A 555 4.55 16.99 -27.98
C THR A 555 4.02 18.41 -28.17
N ALA A 556 2.75 18.66 -27.86
CA ALA A 556 2.14 19.99 -27.93
C ALA A 556 2.81 21.00 -26.98
N SER A 557 3.22 20.57 -25.78
CA SER A 557 3.96 21.41 -24.83
C SER A 557 5.34 21.81 -25.36
N ASN A 558 6.02 20.90 -26.05
CA ASN A 558 7.30 21.19 -26.69
C ASN A 558 7.15 22.16 -27.85
N GLU A 559 6.08 22.04 -28.68
CA GLU A 559 5.74 22.98 -29.76
C GLU A 559 5.41 24.36 -29.19
N ILE A 560 4.62 24.45 -28.12
CA ILE A 560 4.33 25.73 -27.44
C ILE A 560 5.60 26.36 -26.88
N SER A 561 6.52 25.57 -26.30
CA SER A 561 7.79 26.08 -25.79
C SER A 561 8.68 26.64 -26.91
N GLN A 562 8.67 26.00 -28.08
CA GLN A 562 9.37 26.52 -29.29
C GLN A 562 8.76 27.82 -29.77
N ILE A 563 7.42 27.93 -29.80
CA ILE A 563 6.70 29.15 -30.18
C ILE A 563 7.02 30.30 -29.21
N ILE A 564 7.04 30.03 -27.92
CA ILE A 564 7.39 31.02 -26.87
C ILE A 564 8.83 31.54 -27.06
N ASN A 565 9.78 30.64 -27.30
CA ASN A 565 11.17 31.03 -27.57
C ASN A 565 11.28 31.87 -28.87
N MET A 566 10.52 31.51 -29.91
CA MET A 566 10.46 32.29 -31.16
C MET A 566 9.84 33.68 -30.93
N ILE A 567 8.80 33.79 -30.10
CA ILE A 567 8.18 35.07 -29.73
C ILE A 567 9.18 35.94 -28.94
N ASP A 568 9.96 35.35 -28.04
CA ASP A 568 10.97 36.06 -27.25
C ASP A 568 12.10 36.61 -28.17
N ASP A 569 12.54 35.79 -29.12
CA ASP A 569 13.52 36.20 -30.14
C ASP A 569 12.98 37.33 -31.04
N ILE A 570 11.72 37.25 -31.49
CA ILE A 570 11.07 38.31 -32.27
C ILE A 570 10.92 39.60 -31.45
N ALA A 571 10.51 39.47 -30.18
CA ALA A 571 10.38 40.61 -29.29
C ALA A 571 11.75 41.29 -29.05
N PHE A 572 12.80 40.50 -28.85
CA PHE A 572 14.17 41.01 -28.71
C PHE A 572 14.64 41.71 -30.00
N GLN A 573 14.40 41.10 -31.19
CA GLN A 573 14.74 41.71 -32.48
C GLN A 573 13.93 43.00 -32.73
N THR A 574 12.64 43.01 -32.41
CA THR A 574 11.76 44.19 -32.54
C THR A 574 12.24 45.32 -31.62
N ASN A 575 12.67 44.99 -30.40
CA ASN A 575 13.22 45.96 -29.46
C ASN A 575 14.55 46.54 -29.95
N LEU A 576 15.42 45.71 -30.56
CA LEU A 576 16.67 46.13 -31.19
C LEU A 576 16.43 47.04 -32.41
N VAL A 577 15.47 46.69 -33.25
CA VAL A 577 15.07 47.51 -34.42
C VAL A 577 14.48 48.85 -33.97
N ALA A 578 13.61 48.84 -32.95
CA ALA A 578 13.03 50.05 -32.35
C ALA A 578 14.11 50.94 -31.72
N LEU A 579 15.07 50.34 -31.03
CA LEU A 579 16.20 51.06 -30.43
C LEU A 579 17.09 51.66 -31.50
N ASN A 580 17.41 50.89 -32.57
CA ASN A 580 18.21 51.38 -33.70
C ASN A 580 17.49 52.47 -34.49
N ALA A 581 16.16 52.32 -34.71
CA ALA A 581 15.32 53.37 -35.32
C ALA A 581 15.26 54.64 -34.46
N GLY A 582 15.15 54.49 -33.14
CA GLY A 582 15.19 55.58 -32.18
C GLY A 582 16.52 56.31 -32.15
N VAL A 583 17.62 55.57 -32.23
CA VAL A 583 18.97 56.12 -32.33
C VAL A 583 19.17 56.87 -33.66
N GLU A 584 18.69 56.30 -34.75
CA GLU A 584 18.84 56.94 -36.08
C GLU A 584 17.91 58.16 -36.26
N ALA A 585 16.69 58.12 -35.68
CA ALA A 585 15.80 59.27 -35.60
C ALA A 585 16.42 60.41 -34.72
N ALA A 586 17.04 60.06 -33.61
CA ALA A 586 17.77 61.03 -32.78
C ALA A 586 19.01 61.60 -33.50
N ARG A 587 19.61 60.83 -34.38
CA ARG A 587 20.77 61.23 -35.20
C ARG A 587 20.39 62.11 -36.39
N ALA A 588 19.18 61.94 -36.92
CA ALA A 588 18.64 62.73 -38.04
C ALA A 588 18.17 64.13 -37.59
N GLY A 589 18.14 64.44 -36.30
CA GLY A 589 17.73 65.72 -35.76
C GLY A 589 16.31 66.16 -36.20
N SER A 590 16.12 67.36 -36.61
CA SER A 590 14.81 67.88 -37.01
C SER A 590 14.21 67.30 -38.32
N ALA A 591 14.94 66.36 -38.99
CA ALA A 591 14.46 65.62 -40.20
C ALA A 591 13.98 64.19 -39.84
N GLY A 592 14.08 63.74 -38.58
CA GLY A 592 13.71 62.40 -38.14
C GLY A 592 12.38 62.29 -37.40
N CYS A 593 11.56 63.36 -37.35
CA CYS A 593 10.18 63.34 -36.82
C CYS A 593 9.18 63.09 -37.91
#